data_bce383e3b5ce131226853d93ba0c9d35
#
_entry.id   bce383e3b5ce131226853d93ba0c9d35
#
_cell.length_a   1.000
_cell.length_b   1.000
_cell.length_c   1.000
_cell.angle_alpha   90.00
_cell.angle_beta   90.00
_cell.angle_gamma   90.00
#
_symmetry.space_group_name_H-M   'P 1'
#
loop_
_entity.id
_entity.type
_entity.pdbx_description
1 polymer ?
#
loop_
_entity_poly.entity_id
_entity_poly.type
_entity_poly.pdbx_seq_one_letter_code
_entity_poly.pdbx_strand_id
1 'polypeptide(L)'
;MITLKSAHEIELMRRAGKITAAARALARDMVKPGVTTAQIDKAVFQFIKDQGATPSFLHYNGYPASVCVSVNDEIIHGIPGKRVLQEGDIVSVDVGAFIGGFHGDCAGTYPCGQVSDEALRLIRVTQQSFFEGLKYAREGCRLSDISAAVQAYVEANGFSVVREYVGHGIGRKMHEPPEVPNYGKPGHGPRLLRGMTIAVEPMVNAGSAAILQMPDGWTVKTADGKNAAHYENTILITAGEPELLTDPEKSLV
;
A
#
# COMPACT_ATOMS: atom_id res chain seq x y z
N MET A 1 21.17 -2.93 -6.16
CA MET A 1 21.82 -1.65 -5.71
C MET A 1 20.70 -0.65 -5.47
N ILE A 2 20.70 0.08 -4.36
CA ILE A 2 19.73 1.14 -4.07
C ILE A 2 20.03 2.33 -4.98
N THR A 3 18.98 2.86 -5.64
CA THR A 3 19.10 4.01 -6.55
C THR A 3 18.63 5.29 -5.88
N LEU A 4 19.36 6.38 -6.05
CA LEU A 4 18.93 7.72 -5.65
C LEU A 4 18.37 8.43 -6.87
N LYS A 5 17.18 9.01 -6.75
CA LYS A 5 16.50 9.72 -7.83
C LYS A 5 17.03 11.14 -7.94
N SER A 6 17.33 11.57 -9.16
CA SER A 6 17.65 12.95 -9.49
C SER A 6 16.42 13.85 -9.33
N ALA A 7 16.59 15.17 -9.28
CA ALA A 7 15.50 16.11 -9.18
C ALA A 7 14.46 15.94 -10.32
N HIS A 8 14.93 15.68 -11.55
CA HIS A 8 14.07 15.42 -12.70
C HIS A 8 13.26 14.12 -12.52
N GLU A 9 13.91 13.05 -12.05
CA GLU A 9 13.22 11.76 -11.80
C GLU A 9 12.19 11.87 -10.68
N ILE A 10 12.47 12.67 -9.64
CA ILE A 10 11.52 12.95 -8.56
C ILE A 10 10.25 13.63 -9.10
N GLU A 11 10.37 14.58 -10.04
CA GLU A 11 9.20 15.21 -10.67
C GLU A 11 8.35 14.19 -11.46
N LEU A 12 8.99 13.26 -12.17
CA LEU A 12 8.28 12.18 -12.85
C LEU A 12 7.57 11.25 -11.87
N MET A 13 8.21 10.93 -10.74
CA MET A 13 7.59 10.14 -9.68
C MET A 13 6.44 10.87 -8.98
N ARG A 14 6.54 12.19 -8.78
CA ARG A 14 5.40 13.01 -8.28
C ARG A 14 4.20 12.91 -9.21
N ARG A 15 4.45 12.93 -10.53
CA ARG A 15 3.37 12.77 -11.53
C ARG A 15 2.73 11.38 -11.44
N ALA A 16 3.53 10.32 -11.37
CA ALA A 16 3.02 8.96 -11.19
C ALA A 16 2.24 8.83 -9.87
N GLY A 17 2.79 9.35 -8.78
CA GLY A 17 2.17 9.32 -7.46
C GLY A 17 0.83 10.04 -7.39
N LYS A 18 0.69 11.20 -8.03
CA LYS A 18 -0.60 11.91 -8.11
C LYS A 18 -1.68 11.10 -8.80
N ILE A 19 -1.36 10.46 -9.93
CA ILE A 19 -2.30 9.61 -10.65
C ILE A 19 -2.69 8.42 -9.79
N THR A 20 -1.73 7.79 -9.15
CA THR A 20 -1.94 6.64 -8.26
C THR A 20 -2.85 7.01 -7.07
N ALA A 21 -2.58 8.13 -6.40
CA ALA A 21 -3.41 8.63 -5.30
C ALA A 21 -4.85 8.92 -5.73
N ALA A 22 -5.02 9.55 -6.90
CA ALA A 22 -6.35 9.85 -7.45
C ALA A 22 -7.11 8.57 -7.83
N ALA A 23 -6.42 7.57 -8.39
CA ALA A 23 -7.00 6.26 -8.70
C ALA A 23 -7.43 5.51 -7.42
N ARG A 24 -6.62 5.56 -6.34
CA ARG A 24 -7.01 5.03 -5.03
C ARG A 24 -8.22 5.75 -4.45
N ALA A 25 -8.29 7.08 -4.57
CA ALA A 25 -9.45 7.85 -4.11
C ALA A 25 -10.72 7.46 -4.86
N LEU A 26 -10.66 7.29 -6.20
CA LEU A 26 -11.77 6.77 -7.00
C LEU A 26 -12.21 5.38 -6.50
N ALA A 27 -11.27 4.47 -6.29
CA ALA A 27 -11.57 3.13 -5.78
C ALA A 27 -12.23 3.17 -4.40
N ARG A 28 -11.72 4.00 -3.47
CA ARG A 28 -12.34 4.25 -2.16
C ARG A 28 -13.81 4.65 -2.29
N ASP A 29 -14.11 5.59 -3.17
CA ASP A 29 -15.46 6.12 -3.33
C ASP A 29 -16.43 5.09 -3.93
N MET A 30 -15.88 4.02 -4.54
CA MET A 30 -16.62 2.87 -5.04
C MET A 30 -16.82 1.75 -4.01
N VAL A 31 -16.15 1.77 -2.86
CA VAL A 31 -16.34 0.78 -1.80
C VAL A 31 -17.70 1.00 -1.15
N LYS A 32 -18.73 0.35 -1.72
CA LYS A 32 -20.13 0.44 -1.28
C LYS A 32 -20.82 -0.91 -1.44
N PRO A 33 -21.81 -1.23 -0.58
CA PRO A 33 -22.63 -2.43 -0.76
C PRO A 33 -23.23 -2.50 -2.16
N GLY A 34 -23.20 -3.67 -2.77
CA GLY A 34 -23.74 -3.92 -4.11
C GLY A 34 -22.75 -3.72 -5.25
N VAL A 35 -21.59 -3.09 -5.03
CA VAL A 35 -20.54 -2.97 -6.05
C VAL A 35 -19.72 -4.26 -6.10
N THR A 36 -19.37 -4.73 -7.30
CA THR A 36 -18.45 -5.86 -7.45
C THR A 36 -17.00 -5.39 -7.46
N THR A 37 -16.06 -6.23 -7.00
CA THR A 37 -14.63 -5.93 -7.05
C THR A 37 -14.13 -5.72 -8.50
N ALA A 38 -14.73 -6.42 -9.49
CA ALA A 38 -14.45 -6.20 -10.91
C ALA A 38 -14.89 -4.82 -11.43
N GLN A 39 -15.95 -4.23 -10.85
CA GLN A 39 -16.37 -2.86 -11.22
C GLN A 39 -15.34 -1.83 -10.73
N ILE A 40 -14.75 -2.04 -9.56
CA ILE A 40 -13.65 -1.20 -9.05
C ILE A 40 -12.44 -1.30 -9.99
N ASP A 41 -12.02 -2.51 -10.34
CA ASP A 41 -10.89 -2.73 -11.27
C ASP A 41 -11.11 -2.02 -12.60
N LYS A 42 -12.29 -2.20 -13.21
CA LYS A 42 -12.64 -1.57 -14.48
C LYS A 42 -12.58 -0.04 -14.41
N ALA A 43 -13.08 0.56 -13.34
CA ALA A 43 -13.09 2.01 -13.16
C ALA A 43 -11.66 2.55 -12.96
N VAL A 44 -10.85 1.88 -12.13
CA VAL A 44 -9.44 2.25 -11.90
C VAL A 44 -8.63 2.10 -13.18
N PHE A 45 -8.80 0.99 -13.93
CA PHE A 45 -8.16 0.82 -15.23
C PHE A 45 -8.45 1.99 -16.17
N GLN A 46 -9.74 2.31 -16.35
CA GLN A 46 -10.16 3.38 -17.25
C GLN A 46 -9.59 4.73 -16.81
N PHE A 47 -9.70 5.05 -15.51
CA PHE A 47 -9.16 6.29 -14.96
C PHE A 47 -7.66 6.44 -15.24
N ILE A 48 -6.85 5.41 -14.96
CA ILE A 48 -5.40 5.44 -15.19
C ILE A 48 -5.10 5.63 -16.68
N LYS A 49 -5.84 4.96 -17.57
CA LYS A 49 -5.70 5.10 -19.03
C LYS A 49 -6.04 6.51 -19.49
N ASP A 50 -7.09 7.12 -18.96
CA ASP A 50 -7.52 8.47 -19.31
C ASP A 50 -6.49 9.53 -18.87
N GLN A 51 -5.68 9.25 -17.84
CA GLN A 51 -4.54 10.07 -17.44
C GLN A 51 -3.29 9.89 -18.34
N GLY A 52 -3.37 9.07 -19.39
CA GLY A 52 -2.23 8.72 -20.26
C GLY A 52 -1.19 7.84 -19.57
N ALA A 53 -1.57 7.17 -18.48
CA ALA A 53 -0.74 6.25 -17.72
C ALA A 53 -1.09 4.79 -18.04
N THR A 54 -0.34 3.86 -17.42
CA THR A 54 -0.60 2.42 -17.52
C THR A 54 -0.73 1.86 -16.09
N PRO A 55 -1.73 1.00 -15.80
CA PRO A 55 -1.79 0.30 -14.52
C PRO A 55 -0.51 -0.52 -14.30
N SER A 56 0.13 -0.34 -13.14
CA SER A 56 1.42 -0.96 -12.85
C SER A 56 1.30 -2.48 -12.62
N PHE A 57 0.15 -2.94 -12.12
CA PHE A 57 -0.04 -4.35 -11.74
C PHE A 57 -0.48 -5.24 -12.88
N LEU A 58 -1.18 -4.68 -13.88
CA LEU A 58 -1.71 -5.46 -15.00
C LEU A 58 -0.58 -6.16 -15.75
N HIS A 59 -0.61 -7.51 -15.73
CA HIS A 59 0.40 -8.42 -16.27
C HIS A 59 1.77 -8.40 -15.57
N TYR A 60 1.93 -7.66 -14.48
CA TYR A 60 3.15 -7.71 -13.69
C TYR A 60 3.29 -9.10 -13.04
N ASN A 61 4.35 -9.82 -13.39
CA ASN A 61 4.57 -11.23 -13.01
C ASN A 61 3.36 -12.15 -13.28
N GLY A 62 2.48 -11.79 -14.24
CA GLY A 62 1.29 -12.55 -14.58
C GLY A 62 0.03 -12.17 -13.79
N TYR A 63 0.05 -11.12 -12.96
CA TYR A 63 -1.14 -10.64 -12.27
C TYR A 63 -2.23 -10.21 -13.27
N PRO A 64 -3.50 -10.65 -13.12
CA PRO A 64 -4.49 -10.53 -14.19
C PRO A 64 -5.28 -9.22 -14.19
N ALA A 65 -5.11 -8.32 -13.18
CA ALA A 65 -5.94 -7.15 -12.98
C ALA A 65 -5.12 -5.86 -12.84
N SER A 66 -5.79 -4.71 -12.82
CA SER A 66 -5.17 -3.38 -12.73
C SER A 66 -5.00 -2.89 -11.29
N VAL A 67 -5.75 -3.48 -10.38
CA VAL A 67 -5.81 -3.13 -8.96
C VAL A 67 -5.93 -4.40 -8.15
N CYS A 68 -5.40 -4.43 -6.92
CA CYS A 68 -5.72 -5.49 -5.97
C CYS A 68 -6.91 -5.04 -5.11
N VAL A 69 -7.90 -5.92 -4.93
CA VAL A 69 -9.07 -5.67 -4.06
C VAL A 69 -9.19 -6.83 -3.09
N SER A 70 -8.73 -6.62 -1.87
CA SER A 70 -8.67 -7.65 -0.83
C SER A 70 -9.74 -7.36 0.22
N VAL A 71 -10.61 -8.34 0.52
CA VAL A 71 -11.81 -8.14 1.34
C VAL A 71 -11.72 -8.97 2.62
N ASN A 72 -11.90 -8.32 3.79
CA ASN A 72 -11.95 -8.92 5.13
C ASN A 72 -10.66 -9.64 5.52
N ASP A 73 -10.64 -10.97 5.44
CA ASP A 73 -9.50 -11.83 5.77
C ASP A 73 -8.43 -11.90 4.67
N GLU A 74 -8.71 -11.30 3.52
CA GLU A 74 -7.72 -11.13 2.46
C GLU A 74 -6.80 -9.96 2.81
N ILE A 75 -5.50 -10.25 2.96
CA ILE A 75 -4.49 -9.27 3.37
C ILE A 75 -4.12 -8.37 2.20
N ILE A 76 -3.63 -9.02 1.10
CA ILE A 76 -3.14 -8.38 -0.12
C ILE A 76 -3.40 -9.25 -1.35
N HIS A 77 -3.19 -8.67 -2.52
CA HIS A 77 -3.22 -9.32 -3.83
C HIS A 77 -4.55 -10.00 -4.19
N GLY A 78 -5.66 -9.61 -3.54
CA GLY A 78 -6.98 -10.09 -3.90
C GLY A 78 -7.30 -9.77 -5.36
N ILE A 79 -7.64 -10.81 -6.16
CA ILE A 79 -7.95 -10.65 -7.58
C ILE A 79 -9.40 -10.14 -7.72
N PRO A 80 -9.62 -8.97 -8.35
CA PRO A 80 -10.96 -8.46 -8.62
C PRO A 80 -11.79 -9.44 -9.46
N GLY A 81 -13.06 -9.63 -9.07
CA GLY A 81 -13.94 -10.59 -9.71
C GLY A 81 -15.43 -10.33 -9.46
N LYS A 82 -16.22 -11.39 -9.47
CA LYS A 82 -17.68 -11.33 -9.31
C LYS A 82 -18.13 -11.11 -7.86
N ARG A 83 -17.21 -11.03 -6.89
CA ARG A 83 -17.54 -10.78 -5.48
C ARG A 83 -18.27 -9.45 -5.36
N VAL A 84 -19.45 -9.47 -4.79
CA VAL A 84 -20.25 -8.28 -4.48
C VAL A 84 -19.93 -7.85 -3.06
N LEU A 85 -19.53 -6.61 -2.88
CA LEU A 85 -19.28 -6.02 -1.57
C LEU A 85 -20.58 -5.92 -0.77
N GLN A 86 -20.50 -6.20 0.51
CA GLN A 86 -21.61 -6.20 1.44
C GLN A 86 -21.41 -5.20 2.57
N GLU A 87 -22.52 -4.82 3.19
CA GLU A 87 -22.52 -4.06 4.44
C GLU A 87 -21.68 -4.81 5.49
N GLY A 88 -20.74 -4.11 6.11
CA GLY A 88 -19.85 -4.69 7.12
C GLY A 88 -18.51 -5.19 6.59
N ASP A 89 -18.31 -5.28 5.26
CA ASP A 89 -16.99 -5.60 4.69
C ASP A 89 -15.99 -4.48 4.97
N ILE A 90 -14.71 -4.84 5.16
CA ILE A 90 -13.58 -3.92 5.01
C ILE A 90 -12.79 -4.30 3.76
N VAL A 91 -12.39 -3.30 2.99
CA VAL A 91 -11.83 -3.53 1.66
C VAL A 91 -10.51 -2.80 1.51
N SER A 92 -9.43 -3.54 1.38
CA SER A 92 -8.12 -3.01 1.02
C SER A 92 -8.04 -2.89 -0.50
N VAL A 93 -7.78 -1.68 -0.96
CA VAL A 93 -7.56 -1.39 -2.39
C VAL A 93 -6.13 -0.92 -2.56
N ASP A 94 -5.40 -1.59 -3.43
CA ASP A 94 -4.01 -1.32 -3.73
C ASP A 94 -3.86 -1.01 -5.22
N VAL A 95 -3.24 0.13 -5.53
CA VAL A 95 -3.22 0.74 -6.87
C VAL A 95 -1.82 1.20 -7.22
N GLY A 96 -1.36 0.80 -8.40
CA GLY A 96 -0.13 1.32 -9.00
C GLY A 96 -0.36 1.94 -10.38
N ALA A 97 0.31 3.07 -10.66
CA ALA A 97 0.29 3.71 -11.97
C ALA A 97 1.71 3.98 -12.49
N PHE A 98 1.90 3.74 -13.80
CA PHE A 98 3.17 3.95 -14.49
C PHE A 98 3.04 5.02 -15.55
N ILE A 99 3.86 6.06 -15.47
CA ILE A 99 3.93 7.14 -16.45
C ILE A 99 5.31 7.79 -16.46
N GLY A 100 5.77 8.21 -17.64
CA GLY A 100 7.06 8.89 -17.78
C GLY A 100 8.27 8.02 -17.39
N GLY A 101 8.11 6.69 -17.39
CA GLY A 101 9.16 5.73 -17.02
C GLY A 101 9.26 5.44 -15.53
N PHE A 102 8.28 5.86 -14.72
CA PHE A 102 8.26 5.66 -13.26
C PHE A 102 6.91 5.16 -12.76
N HIS A 103 6.97 4.38 -11.67
CA HIS A 103 5.82 3.87 -10.94
C HIS A 103 5.49 4.74 -9.73
N GLY A 104 4.22 4.82 -9.39
CA GLY A 104 3.72 5.17 -8.06
C GLY A 104 2.91 4.01 -7.53
N ASP A 105 2.86 3.84 -6.21
CA ASP A 105 2.20 2.75 -5.51
C ASP A 105 1.55 3.23 -4.23
N CYS A 106 0.30 2.84 -3.98
CA CYS A 106 -0.36 3.13 -2.72
C CYS A 106 -1.58 2.26 -2.46
N ALA A 107 -1.80 1.94 -1.20
CA ALA A 107 -2.96 1.20 -0.74
C ALA A 107 -3.70 1.88 0.41
N GLY A 108 -4.94 1.45 0.61
CA GLY A 108 -5.74 1.85 1.77
C GLY A 108 -6.90 0.91 2.00
N THR A 109 -7.28 0.73 3.27
CA THR A 109 -8.43 -0.08 3.65
C THR A 109 -9.61 0.81 4.02
N TYR A 110 -10.77 0.50 3.48
CA TYR A 110 -11.98 1.31 3.59
C TYR A 110 -13.16 0.47 4.09
N PRO A 111 -14.03 1.05 4.94
CA PRO A 111 -15.26 0.38 5.36
C PRO A 111 -16.29 0.39 4.22
N CYS A 112 -16.99 -0.74 4.03
CA CYS A 112 -18.13 -0.85 3.14
C CYS A 112 -19.43 -0.75 3.95
N GLY A 113 -20.02 0.44 3.98
CA GLY A 113 -21.14 0.76 4.85
C GLY A 113 -20.74 0.82 6.33
N GLN A 114 -21.60 0.32 7.22
CA GLN A 114 -21.31 0.25 8.65
C GLN A 114 -20.54 -1.02 8.98
N VAL A 115 -19.39 -0.86 9.60
CA VAL A 115 -18.51 -1.96 10.03
C VAL A 115 -18.39 -1.97 11.57
N SER A 116 -17.86 -3.06 12.12
CA SER A 116 -17.65 -3.17 13.57
C SER A 116 -16.61 -2.18 14.08
N ASP A 117 -16.67 -1.84 15.38
CA ASP A 117 -15.69 -0.99 16.05
C ASP A 117 -14.27 -1.59 15.98
N GLU A 118 -14.15 -2.93 16.04
CA GLU A 118 -12.87 -3.62 15.90
C GLU A 118 -12.30 -3.42 14.49
N ALA A 119 -13.13 -3.52 13.45
CA ALA A 119 -12.72 -3.28 12.06
C ALA A 119 -12.28 -1.83 11.85
N LEU A 120 -13.02 -0.85 12.37
CA LEU A 120 -12.63 0.56 12.33
C LEU A 120 -11.32 0.80 13.07
N ARG A 121 -11.13 0.16 14.23
CA ARG A 121 -9.89 0.25 14.99
C ARG A 121 -8.71 -0.35 14.23
N LEU A 122 -8.90 -1.51 13.60
CA LEU A 122 -7.88 -2.14 12.75
C LEU A 122 -7.44 -1.20 11.61
N ILE A 123 -8.39 -0.63 10.87
CA ILE A 123 -8.10 0.32 9.78
C ILE A 123 -7.30 1.52 10.30
N ARG A 124 -7.75 2.14 11.39
CA ARG A 124 -7.08 3.32 11.98
C ARG A 124 -5.67 3.00 12.48
N VAL A 125 -5.50 1.86 13.16
CA VAL A 125 -4.19 1.44 13.68
C VAL A 125 -3.23 1.14 12.54
N THR A 126 -3.69 0.47 11.48
CA THR A 126 -2.89 0.20 10.29
C THR A 126 -2.43 1.49 9.63
N GLN A 127 -3.34 2.42 9.38
CA GLN A 127 -3.00 3.74 8.84
C GLN A 127 -2.04 4.51 9.76
N GLN A 128 -2.34 4.60 11.06
CA GLN A 128 -1.50 5.34 12.00
C GLN A 128 -0.11 4.73 12.14
N SER A 129 0.03 3.40 12.05
CA SER A 129 1.34 2.74 12.11
C SER A 129 2.28 3.20 11.00
N PHE A 130 1.77 3.46 9.80
CA PHE A 130 2.53 4.08 8.72
C PHE A 130 3.08 5.45 9.16
N PHE A 131 2.24 6.32 9.75
CA PHE A 131 2.68 7.65 10.20
C PHE A 131 3.65 7.58 11.37
N GLU A 132 3.55 6.57 12.24
CA GLU A 132 4.56 6.33 13.27
C GLU A 132 5.92 5.96 12.65
N GLY A 133 5.93 5.09 11.64
CA GLY A 133 7.13 4.78 10.86
C GLY A 133 7.69 6.00 10.13
N LEU A 134 6.81 6.81 9.54
CA LEU A 134 7.17 7.99 8.76
C LEU A 134 8.03 9.00 9.55
N LYS A 135 7.89 9.08 10.87
CA LYS A 135 8.71 9.93 11.75
C LYS A 135 10.22 9.63 11.64
N TYR A 136 10.57 8.43 11.21
CA TYR A 136 11.96 7.97 11.02
C TYR A 136 12.40 7.93 9.56
N ALA A 137 11.52 8.29 8.62
CA ALA A 137 11.78 8.23 7.18
C ALA A 137 12.56 9.46 6.67
N ARG A 138 13.71 9.75 7.27
CA ARG A 138 14.56 10.92 6.94
C ARG A 138 16.02 10.55 6.80
N GLU A 139 16.76 11.40 6.11
CA GLU A 139 18.19 11.19 5.89
C GLU A 139 18.93 10.95 7.21
N GLY A 140 19.82 9.95 7.21
CA GLY A 140 20.65 9.56 8.34
C GLY A 140 20.03 8.49 9.27
N CYS A 141 18.70 8.34 9.33
CA CYS A 141 18.08 7.21 10.01
C CYS A 141 18.40 5.89 9.31
N ARG A 142 18.17 4.79 10.00
CA ARG A 142 18.25 3.44 9.42
C ARG A 142 16.88 2.98 8.95
N LEU A 143 16.86 2.17 7.91
CA LEU A 143 15.61 1.63 7.37
C LEU A 143 14.76 0.93 8.45
N SER A 144 15.40 0.14 9.30
CA SER A 144 14.69 -0.58 10.37
C SER A 144 14.16 0.31 11.51
N ASP A 145 14.51 1.60 11.53
CA ASP A 145 13.89 2.54 12.48
C ASP A 145 12.41 2.75 12.10
N ILE A 146 12.10 2.80 10.78
CA ILE A 146 10.72 2.80 10.26
C ILE A 146 10.02 1.50 10.66
N SER A 147 10.64 0.36 10.36
CA SER A 147 10.12 -0.99 10.62
C SER A 147 9.75 -1.21 12.10
N ALA A 148 10.67 -0.82 13.00
CA ALA A 148 10.48 -0.99 14.43
C ALA A 148 9.35 -0.09 14.98
N ALA A 149 9.20 1.13 14.46
CA ALA A 149 8.13 2.03 14.87
C ALA A 149 6.75 1.53 14.42
N VAL A 150 6.64 1.02 13.19
CA VAL A 150 5.43 0.37 12.67
C VAL A 150 5.04 -0.80 13.58
N GLN A 151 5.95 -1.74 13.81
CA GLN A 151 5.72 -2.92 14.63
C GLN A 151 5.29 -2.55 16.06
N ALA A 152 6.04 -1.66 16.70
CA ALA A 152 5.76 -1.26 18.08
C ALA A 152 4.36 -0.67 18.25
N TYR A 153 3.93 0.16 17.29
CA TYR A 153 2.60 0.75 17.34
C TYR A 153 1.48 -0.28 17.11
N VAL A 154 1.63 -1.16 16.12
CA VAL A 154 0.66 -2.21 15.80
C VAL A 154 0.48 -3.17 16.99
N GLU A 155 1.60 -3.69 17.53
CA GLU A 155 1.59 -4.67 18.63
C GLU A 155 1.09 -4.05 19.93
N ALA A 156 1.42 -2.79 20.23
CA ALA A 156 0.88 -2.06 21.39
C ALA A 156 -0.65 -1.90 21.32
N ASN A 157 -1.23 -1.92 20.12
CA ASN A 157 -2.68 -1.90 19.90
C ASN A 157 -3.30 -3.30 19.84
N GLY A 158 -2.56 -4.38 20.12
CA GLY A 158 -3.06 -5.75 20.20
C GLY A 158 -3.30 -6.42 18.85
N PHE A 159 -2.72 -5.90 17.77
CA PHE A 159 -2.75 -6.46 16.42
C PHE A 159 -1.40 -7.08 16.05
N SER A 160 -1.32 -7.76 14.92
CA SER A 160 -0.11 -8.43 14.45
C SER A 160 0.34 -7.89 13.10
N VAL A 161 1.67 -7.72 12.92
CA VAL A 161 2.27 -7.32 11.65
C VAL A 161 2.55 -8.57 10.81
N VAL A 162 2.18 -8.54 9.53
CA VAL A 162 2.57 -9.57 8.55
C VAL A 162 4.08 -9.50 8.31
N ARG A 163 4.73 -10.66 8.17
CA ARG A 163 6.19 -10.76 8.09
C ARG A 163 6.71 -11.26 6.75
N GLU A 164 5.90 -12.02 6.02
CA GLU A 164 6.27 -12.66 4.75
C GLU A 164 6.25 -11.68 3.57
N TYR A 165 5.54 -10.58 3.71
CA TYR A 165 5.46 -9.51 2.73
C TYR A 165 5.94 -8.20 3.34
N VAL A 166 6.64 -7.41 2.53
CA VAL A 166 7.36 -6.23 2.97
C VAL A 166 7.29 -5.12 1.92
N GLY A 167 7.45 -3.90 2.33
CA GLY A 167 7.62 -2.77 1.44
C GLY A 167 8.91 -2.84 0.64
N HIS A 168 9.08 -1.92 -0.29
CA HIS A 168 10.16 -1.99 -1.27
C HIS A 168 10.62 -0.60 -1.75
N GLY A 169 11.80 -0.54 -2.32
CA GLY A 169 12.18 0.59 -3.17
C GLY A 169 11.30 0.63 -4.41
N ILE A 170 11.06 1.80 -4.95
CA ILE A 170 10.22 2.00 -6.12
C ILE A 170 10.81 3.08 -7.03
N GLY A 171 10.60 2.95 -8.34
CA GLY A 171 11.11 3.91 -9.30
C GLY A 171 10.81 3.51 -10.73
N ARG A 172 11.86 3.21 -11.49
CA ARG A 172 11.72 2.70 -12.87
C ARG A 172 11.16 1.28 -12.91
N LYS A 173 11.41 0.52 -11.86
CA LYS A 173 10.78 -0.78 -11.62
C LYS A 173 9.78 -0.62 -10.50
N MET A 174 8.72 -1.43 -10.55
CA MET A 174 7.71 -1.52 -9.50
C MET A 174 8.37 -1.88 -8.16
N HIS A 175 9.18 -2.92 -8.15
CA HIS A 175 9.96 -3.33 -6.99
C HIS A 175 11.45 -3.11 -7.25
N GLU A 176 12.07 -2.25 -6.45
CA GLU A 176 13.50 -1.97 -6.39
C GLU A 176 14.05 -2.26 -4.98
N PRO A 177 15.34 -2.48 -4.80
CA PRO A 177 15.95 -2.41 -3.46
C PRO A 177 15.79 -1.01 -2.84
N PRO A 178 15.69 -0.91 -1.50
CA PRO A 178 15.75 -1.99 -0.50
C PRO A 178 14.38 -2.64 -0.26
N GLU A 179 14.35 -3.83 0.33
CA GLU A 179 13.18 -4.32 1.05
C GLU A 179 12.93 -3.44 2.28
N VAL A 180 11.65 -3.19 2.60
CA VAL A 180 11.21 -2.33 3.70
C VAL A 180 10.27 -3.12 4.63
N PRO A 181 10.80 -3.97 5.51
CA PRO A 181 9.97 -4.74 6.45
C PRO A 181 9.16 -3.82 7.37
N ASN A 182 7.98 -4.29 7.77
CA ASN A 182 7.14 -3.61 8.75
C ASN A 182 7.43 -4.05 10.19
N TYR A 183 8.53 -4.76 10.41
CA TYR A 183 8.99 -5.28 11.69
C TYR A 183 10.51 -5.30 11.75
N GLY A 184 11.07 -5.32 12.97
CA GLY A 184 12.51 -5.44 13.17
C GLY A 184 13.02 -4.69 14.39
N LYS A 185 14.34 -4.74 14.58
CA LYS A 185 15.03 -3.99 15.63
C LYS A 185 15.51 -2.66 15.07
N PRO A 186 15.39 -1.53 15.80
CA PRO A 186 15.89 -0.25 15.32
C PRO A 186 17.41 -0.25 15.13
N GLY A 187 17.91 0.66 14.31
CA GLY A 187 19.33 0.86 14.08
C GLY A 187 19.99 -0.09 13.06
N HIS A 188 19.22 -0.87 12.32
CA HIS A 188 19.72 -1.84 11.33
C HIS A 188 19.34 -1.49 9.89
N GLY A 189 19.87 -2.25 8.95
CA GLY A 189 19.62 -2.05 7.50
C GLY A 189 20.39 -0.86 6.92
N PRO A 190 20.13 -0.51 5.66
CA PRO A 190 20.79 0.62 5.00
C PRO A 190 20.45 1.95 5.68
N ARG A 191 21.37 2.91 5.62
CA ARG A 191 21.05 4.30 5.96
C ARG A 191 20.13 4.88 4.90
N LEU A 192 19.12 5.59 5.35
CA LEU A 192 18.25 6.38 4.47
C LEU A 192 19.04 7.56 3.94
N LEU A 193 19.01 7.74 2.63
CA LEU A 193 19.70 8.82 1.93
C LEU A 193 18.67 9.65 1.15
N ARG A 194 18.90 10.95 1.10
CA ARG A 194 18.11 11.87 0.28
C ARG A 194 18.05 11.38 -1.18
N GLY A 195 16.86 11.38 -1.75
CA GLY A 195 16.59 10.88 -3.09
C GLY A 195 16.22 9.40 -3.17
N MET A 196 16.22 8.65 -2.06
CA MET A 196 15.57 7.34 -2.02
C MET A 196 14.07 7.50 -2.13
N THR A 197 13.43 6.62 -2.90
CA THR A 197 11.97 6.47 -2.97
C THR A 197 11.61 5.05 -2.59
N ILE A 198 10.72 4.90 -1.63
CA ILE A 198 10.31 3.61 -1.06
C ILE A 198 8.79 3.56 -0.87
N ALA A 199 8.21 2.39 -1.02
CA ALA A 199 6.89 2.04 -0.56
C ALA A 199 7.00 1.57 0.90
N VAL A 200 6.25 2.21 1.78
CA VAL A 200 6.08 1.79 3.18
C VAL A 200 4.65 1.30 3.30
N GLU A 201 4.45 0.03 3.63
CA GLU A 201 3.16 -0.65 3.43
C GLU A 201 2.80 -1.59 4.58
N PRO A 202 2.44 -1.08 5.77
CA PRO A 202 1.97 -1.92 6.85
C PRO A 202 0.78 -2.80 6.44
N MET A 203 0.96 -4.12 6.57
CA MET A 203 -0.08 -5.14 6.51
C MET A 203 -0.32 -5.67 7.91
N VAL A 204 -1.53 -5.52 8.41
CA VAL A 204 -1.88 -5.75 9.82
C VAL A 204 -3.06 -6.70 9.93
N ASN A 205 -2.88 -7.78 10.71
CA ASN A 205 -3.92 -8.76 11.00
C ASN A 205 -4.57 -8.49 12.36
N ALA A 206 -5.89 -8.63 12.43
CA ALA A 206 -6.63 -8.54 13.70
C ALA A 206 -6.31 -9.70 14.67
N GLY A 207 -5.79 -10.79 14.14
CA GLY A 207 -5.40 -11.97 14.90
C GLY A 207 -3.91 -12.26 14.83
N SER A 208 -3.55 -13.51 14.52
CA SER A 208 -2.16 -13.94 14.38
C SER A 208 -1.49 -13.35 13.14
N ALA A 209 -0.15 -13.27 13.18
CA ALA A 209 0.63 -12.83 12.01
C ALA A 209 0.68 -13.86 10.88
N ALA A 210 0.23 -15.10 11.12
CA ALA A 210 0.32 -16.19 10.16
C ALA A 210 -0.59 -15.97 8.95
N ILE A 211 -0.09 -16.34 7.78
CA ILE A 211 -0.74 -16.17 6.49
C ILE A 211 -1.03 -17.48 5.77
N LEU A 212 -1.93 -17.45 4.81
CA LEU A 212 -2.20 -18.51 3.84
C LEU A 212 -2.12 -17.96 2.42
N GLN A 213 -1.29 -18.58 1.58
CA GLN A 213 -1.30 -18.33 0.14
C GLN A 213 -2.43 -19.13 -0.50
N MET A 214 -3.28 -18.46 -1.27
CA MET A 214 -4.43 -19.10 -1.91
C MET A 214 -4.03 -19.83 -3.20
N PRO A 215 -4.85 -20.84 -3.65
CA PRO A 215 -4.55 -21.62 -4.86
C PRO A 215 -4.55 -20.82 -6.16
N ASP A 216 -5.09 -19.61 -6.18
CA ASP A 216 -5.03 -18.69 -7.34
C ASP A 216 -3.61 -18.15 -7.59
N GLY A 217 -2.68 -18.44 -6.67
CA GLY A 217 -1.27 -18.04 -6.76
C GLY A 217 -0.99 -16.59 -6.35
N TRP A 218 -2.02 -15.80 -6.01
CA TRP A 218 -1.90 -14.38 -5.70
C TRP A 218 -2.46 -14.00 -4.34
N THR A 219 -3.74 -14.29 -4.10
CA THR A 219 -4.44 -13.85 -2.88
C THR A 219 -3.78 -14.41 -1.64
N VAL A 220 -3.47 -13.52 -0.70
CA VAL A 220 -2.92 -13.85 0.61
C VAL A 220 -3.97 -13.57 1.68
N LYS A 221 -4.24 -14.56 2.53
CA LYS A 221 -5.22 -14.47 3.61
C LYS A 221 -4.60 -14.63 4.99
N THR A 222 -5.32 -14.18 6.01
CA THR A 222 -5.01 -14.51 7.39
C THR A 222 -5.26 -16.00 7.65
N ALA A 223 -4.36 -16.65 8.40
CA ALA A 223 -4.51 -18.09 8.69
C ALA A 223 -5.65 -18.40 9.67
N ASP A 224 -6.09 -17.42 10.45
CA ASP A 224 -7.14 -17.55 11.45
C ASP A 224 -8.52 -17.02 10.99
N GLY A 225 -8.62 -16.52 9.75
CA GLY A 225 -9.85 -16.00 9.16
C GLY A 225 -10.33 -14.66 9.73
N LYS A 226 -9.51 -14.00 10.56
CA LYS A 226 -9.82 -12.67 11.06
C LYS A 226 -9.47 -11.60 10.03
N ASN A 227 -10.05 -10.40 10.20
CA ASN A 227 -9.82 -9.29 9.29
C ASN A 227 -8.34 -8.87 9.22
N ALA A 228 -7.94 -8.39 8.05
CA ALA A 228 -6.68 -7.72 7.83
C ALA A 228 -6.91 -6.32 7.23
N ALA A 229 -5.94 -5.43 7.41
CA ALA A 229 -5.92 -4.12 6.79
C ALA A 229 -4.54 -3.83 6.21
N HIS A 230 -4.52 -3.07 5.12
CA HIS A 230 -3.33 -2.63 4.41
C HIS A 230 -3.38 -1.12 4.23
N TYR A 231 -2.26 -0.45 4.48
CA TYR A 231 -2.10 0.97 4.20
C TYR A 231 -0.71 1.23 3.64
N GLU A 232 -0.63 2.02 2.57
CA GLU A 232 0.63 2.22 1.87
C GLU A 232 0.70 3.60 1.24
N ASN A 233 1.91 4.16 1.23
CA ASN A 233 2.28 5.25 0.32
C ASN A 233 3.72 5.11 -0.18
N THR A 234 3.92 5.57 -1.42
CA THR A 234 5.25 5.88 -1.94
C THR A 234 5.74 7.17 -1.30
N ILE A 235 6.91 7.13 -0.70
CA ILE A 235 7.56 8.28 -0.06
C ILE A 235 8.91 8.59 -0.65
N LEU A 236 9.30 9.85 -0.60
CA LEU A 236 10.64 10.34 -0.92
C LEU A 236 11.38 10.69 0.37
N ILE A 237 12.56 10.14 0.55
CA ILE A 237 13.46 10.52 1.64
C ILE A 237 14.10 11.87 1.30
N THR A 238 13.96 12.83 2.22
CA THR A 238 14.54 14.17 2.12
C THR A 238 15.55 14.43 3.24
N ALA A 239 16.17 15.60 3.26
CA ALA A 239 17.02 16.02 4.37
C ALA A 239 16.22 16.34 5.65
N GLY A 240 14.92 16.67 5.50
CA GLY A 240 13.98 16.95 6.60
C GLY A 240 12.86 15.93 6.65
N GLU A 241 11.61 16.43 6.74
CA GLU A 241 10.42 15.58 6.69
C GLU A 241 10.31 14.87 5.34
N PRO A 242 9.91 13.58 5.32
CA PRO A 242 9.70 12.85 4.07
C PRO A 242 8.54 13.45 3.27
N GLU A 243 8.62 13.32 1.96
CA GLU A 243 7.51 13.73 1.08
C GLU A 243 6.68 12.51 0.69
N LEU A 244 5.37 12.57 0.92
CA LEU A 244 4.44 11.59 0.37
C LEU A 244 4.20 11.91 -1.11
N LEU A 245 4.59 10.99 -1.99
CA LEU A 245 4.38 11.15 -3.43
C LEU A 245 2.97 10.72 -3.86
N THR A 246 2.30 9.89 -3.05
CA THR A 246 0.93 9.39 -3.28
C THR A 246 -0.07 9.97 -2.28
N ASP A 247 0.12 11.24 -1.89
CA ASP A 247 -0.79 11.95 -1.01
C ASP A 247 -2.11 12.24 -1.71
N PRO A 248 -3.26 11.78 -1.19
CA PRO A 248 -4.56 12.04 -1.80
C PRO A 248 -4.97 13.52 -1.80
N GLU A 249 -4.44 14.33 -0.89
CA GLU A 249 -4.71 15.79 -0.88
C GLU A 249 -3.98 16.53 -2.01
N LYS A 250 -2.91 15.92 -2.55
CA LYS A 250 -2.18 16.42 -3.72
C LYS A 250 -2.63 15.78 -5.02
N SER A 251 -3.69 14.96 -4.99
CA SER A 251 -4.27 14.36 -6.19
C SER A 251 -4.85 15.46 -7.11
N LEU A 252 -4.95 15.11 -8.38
CA LEU A 252 -5.38 16.01 -9.44
C LEU A 252 -6.70 16.73 -9.08
N VAL A 253 -6.64 18.03 -8.90
CA VAL A 253 -7.78 18.94 -8.96
C VAL A 253 -7.89 19.44 -10.38
#